data_4d6ebff931985676dfe0896a2acabdfc
#
_entry.id   4d6ebff931985676dfe0896a2acabdfc
#
_cell.length_a   1.000
_cell.length_b   1.000
_cell.length_c   1.000
_cell.angle_alpha   90.00
_cell.angle_beta   90.00
_cell.angle_gamma   90.00
#
_symmetry.space_group_name_H-M   'P 1'
#
loop_
_entity.id
_entity.type
_entity.pdbx_description
1 polymer ?
#
loop_
_entity_poly.entity_id
_entity_poly.type
_entity_poly.pdbx_seq_one_letter_code
_entity_poly.pdbx_strand_id
1 'polypeptide(L)'
;MGVISTAKFLVGQHELAAEPKLSVFCSYAHRDEKLRSELEKQLSPLLRGGQIAIWHDRQIVPGTDFDNQIDCKLATSRIILLLVSPDFLNSDYCYRQEMHYAIARHHAGSARVIPIILRPCDWQATPFGHLLALPKDGKPVTSWVRRDEALFDVAKGVRRVVEELLA
;
A
#
# COMPACT_ATOMS: atom_id res chain seq x y z
N MET A 1 7.99 15.84 -60.76
CA MET A 1 7.15 14.82 -60.13
C MET A 1 7.50 14.71 -58.67
N GLY A 2 6.70 15.32 -57.86
CA GLY A 2 6.93 15.37 -56.42
C GLY A 2 6.51 14.11 -55.72
N VAL A 3 7.44 13.44 -55.04
CA VAL A 3 7.09 12.41 -54.06
C VAL A 3 6.83 13.15 -52.78
N ILE A 4 5.57 13.31 -52.43
CA ILE A 4 5.16 13.81 -51.14
C ILE A 4 5.37 12.69 -50.13
N SER A 5 6.49 12.71 -49.46
CA SER A 5 6.69 11.88 -48.27
C SER A 5 5.76 12.42 -47.18
N THR A 6 4.66 11.77 -46.99
CA THR A 6 3.82 11.97 -45.81
C THR A 6 4.59 11.40 -44.63
N ALA A 7 5.39 12.25 -44.00
CA ALA A 7 5.86 12.00 -42.65
C ALA A 7 4.57 11.89 -41.79
N LYS A 8 4.14 10.70 -41.53
CA LYS A 8 3.21 10.46 -40.43
C LYS A 8 3.93 10.91 -39.18
N PHE A 9 3.60 12.11 -38.72
CA PHE A 9 3.81 12.47 -37.35
C PHE A 9 3.02 11.48 -36.51
N LEU A 10 3.71 10.44 -36.07
CA LEU A 10 3.33 9.74 -34.87
C LEU A 10 3.51 10.76 -33.75
N VAL A 11 2.51 11.63 -33.58
CA VAL A 11 2.28 12.25 -32.31
C VAL A 11 2.13 11.09 -31.37
N GLY A 12 3.17 10.85 -30.55
CA GLY A 12 3.11 9.91 -29.47
C GLY A 12 1.83 10.25 -28.73
N GLN A 13 0.87 9.38 -28.81
CA GLN A 13 -0.17 9.35 -27.83
C GLN A 13 0.59 9.11 -26.52
N HIS A 14 0.88 10.19 -25.80
CA HIS A 14 0.92 10.07 -24.37
C HIS A 14 -0.49 9.52 -24.06
N GLU A 15 -0.62 8.22 -23.98
CA GLU A 15 -1.65 7.64 -23.17
C GLU A 15 -1.51 8.37 -21.84
N LEU A 16 -2.42 9.29 -21.58
CA LEU A 16 -2.64 9.80 -20.27
C LEU A 16 -2.84 8.54 -19.44
N ALA A 17 -1.83 8.18 -18.65
CA ALA A 17 -1.90 7.01 -17.80
C ALA A 17 -3.22 7.16 -17.04
N ALA A 18 -4.15 6.22 -17.27
CA ALA A 18 -5.45 6.27 -16.64
C ALA A 18 -5.21 6.45 -15.13
N GLU A 19 -5.91 7.38 -14.50
CA GLU A 19 -5.79 7.58 -13.07
C GLU A 19 -5.96 6.25 -12.36
N PRO A 20 -5.12 5.94 -11.36
CA PRO A 20 -5.23 4.67 -10.66
C PRO A 20 -6.63 4.53 -10.05
N LYS A 21 -7.24 3.38 -10.20
CA LYS A 21 -8.61 3.14 -9.75
C LYS A 21 -8.75 3.16 -8.23
N LEU A 22 -7.73 2.71 -7.51
CA LEU A 22 -7.70 2.68 -6.05
C LEU A 22 -6.42 3.30 -5.51
N SER A 23 -6.57 4.18 -4.55
CA SER A 23 -5.44 4.72 -3.78
C SER A 23 -5.17 3.86 -2.56
N VAL A 24 -3.90 3.58 -2.33
CA VAL A 24 -3.40 2.76 -1.24
C VAL A 24 -2.45 3.60 -0.38
N PHE A 25 -2.74 3.68 0.91
CA PHE A 25 -1.83 4.25 1.89
C PHE A 25 -1.05 3.13 2.56
N CYS A 26 0.27 3.25 2.63
CA CYS A 26 1.14 2.28 3.29
C CYS A 26 1.77 2.90 4.53
N SER A 27 1.31 2.45 5.70
CA SER A 27 1.86 2.85 7.00
C SER A 27 2.87 1.85 7.49
N TYR A 28 4.08 2.31 7.82
CA TYR A 28 5.17 1.44 8.27
C TYR A 28 6.19 2.21 9.10
N ALA A 29 6.90 1.51 9.99
CA ALA A 29 8.04 2.07 10.70
C ALA A 29 9.26 2.15 9.77
N HIS A 30 10.03 3.23 9.82
CA HIS A 30 11.19 3.45 8.94
C HIS A 30 12.20 2.30 8.95
N ARG A 31 12.29 1.60 10.06
CA ARG A 31 13.16 0.42 10.20
C ARG A 31 12.76 -0.73 9.29
N ASP A 32 11.51 -0.78 8.86
CA ASP A 32 10.97 -1.79 7.96
C ASP A 32 10.98 -1.37 6.48
N GLU A 33 11.68 -0.31 6.14
CA GLU A 33 11.78 0.24 4.78
C GLU A 33 12.15 -0.81 3.73
N LYS A 34 13.09 -1.69 4.06
CA LYS A 34 13.53 -2.75 3.15
C LYS A 34 12.39 -3.73 2.85
N LEU A 35 11.67 -4.18 3.87
CA LEU A 35 10.53 -5.09 3.70
C LEU A 35 9.39 -4.42 2.94
N ARG A 36 9.11 -3.15 3.22
CA ARG A 36 8.14 -2.35 2.45
C ARG A 36 8.52 -2.31 0.97
N SER A 37 9.76 -2.00 0.66
CA SER A 37 10.26 -1.94 -0.71
C SER A 37 10.14 -3.28 -1.44
N GLU A 38 10.45 -4.37 -0.75
CA GLU A 38 10.31 -5.72 -1.30
C GLU A 38 8.83 -6.08 -1.55
N LEU A 39 7.92 -5.68 -0.67
CA LEU A 39 6.48 -5.84 -0.88
C LEU A 39 6.00 -5.05 -2.10
N GLU A 40 6.44 -3.82 -2.26
CA GLU A 40 6.06 -2.97 -3.39
C GLU A 40 6.48 -3.60 -4.73
N LYS A 41 7.62 -4.26 -4.78
CA LYS A 41 8.04 -5.03 -5.97
C LYS A 41 7.06 -6.16 -6.28
N GLN A 42 6.54 -6.85 -5.29
CA GLN A 42 5.52 -7.90 -5.48
C GLN A 42 4.18 -7.32 -5.96
N LEU A 43 3.89 -6.06 -5.62
CA LEU A 43 2.68 -5.36 -6.05
C LEU A 43 2.84 -4.66 -7.41
N SER A 44 4.02 -4.73 -8.02
CA SER A 44 4.30 -4.01 -9.28
C SER A 44 3.34 -4.34 -10.43
N PRO A 45 2.81 -5.55 -10.60
CA PRO A 45 1.78 -5.79 -11.63
C PRO A 45 0.50 -4.99 -11.42
N LEU A 46 0.06 -4.81 -10.17
CA LEU A 46 -1.11 -3.96 -9.85
C LEU A 46 -0.83 -2.48 -10.09
N LEU A 47 0.39 -2.03 -9.76
CA LEU A 47 0.84 -0.66 -9.98
C LEU A 47 0.94 -0.34 -11.48
N ARG A 48 1.61 -1.19 -12.24
CA ARG A 48 1.79 -1.02 -13.70
C ARG A 48 0.50 -1.15 -14.48
N GLY A 49 -0.41 -1.99 -14.00
CA GLY A 49 -1.74 -2.14 -14.58
C GLY A 49 -2.69 -0.98 -14.28
N GLY A 50 -2.27 0.01 -13.51
CA GLY A 50 -3.08 1.17 -13.15
C GLY A 50 -4.24 0.86 -12.18
N GLN A 51 -4.26 -0.32 -11.57
CA GLN A 51 -5.32 -0.71 -10.65
C GLN A 51 -5.18 -0.04 -9.28
N ILE A 52 -3.94 0.20 -8.85
CA ILE A 52 -3.61 0.88 -7.59
C ILE A 52 -2.51 1.90 -7.78
N ALA A 53 -2.49 2.89 -6.88
CA ALA A 53 -1.34 3.76 -6.62
C ALA A 53 -1.03 3.71 -5.13
N ILE A 54 0.23 3.52 -4.77
CA ILE A 54 0.68 3.43 -3.38
C ILE A 54 1.35 4.73 -2.97
N TRP A 55 0.97 5.23 -1.81
CA TRP A 55 1.61 6.37 -1.18
C TRP A 55 2.17 5.98 0.20
N HIS A 56 3.31 6.53 0.54
CA HIS A 56 3.94 6.42 1.86
C HIS A 56 4.71 7.71 2.19
N ASP A 57 5.12 7.89 3.43
CA ASP A 57 5.71 9.13 3.94
C ASP A 57 7.01 9.57 3.24
N ARG A 58 7.77 8.64 2.65
CA ARG A 58 8.97 8.96 1.86
C ARG A 58 8.71 9.74 0.58
N GLN A 59 7.46 9.82 0.14
CA GLN A 59 7.04 10.56 -1.06
C GLN A 59 6.67 12.01 -0.76
N ILE A 60 6.86 12.49 0.47
CA ILE A 60 6.57 13.87 0.85
C ILE A 60 7.61 14.79 0.21
N VAL A 61 7.10 15.81 -0.48
CA VAL A 61 7.95 16.83 -1.14
C VAL A 61 8.53 17.77 -0.11
N PRO A 62 9.85 18.04 -0.13
CA PRO A 62 10.46 19.02 0.77
C PRO A 62 9.75 20.37 0.72
N GLY A 63 9.57 20.99 1.89
CA GLY A 63 8.91 22.29 2.02
C GLY A 63 7.38 22.22 2.16
N THR A 64 6.78 21.04 2.09
CA THR A 64 5.36 20.83 2.42
C THR A 64 5.19 20.49 3.90
N ASP A 65 3.98 20.71 4.40
CA ASP A 65 3.64 20.32 5.76
C ASP A 65 3.51 18.80 5.86
N PHE A 66 4.38 18.19 6.67
CA PHE A 66 4.48 16.73 6.81
C PHE A 66 3.17 16.12 7.31
N ASP A 67 2.63 16.62 8.40
CA ASP A 67 1.42 16.07 9.03
C ASP A 67 0.20 16.21 8.10
N ASN A 68 0.06 17.34 7.44
CA ASN A 68 -1.02 17.59 6.48
C ASN A 68 -1.00 16.63 5.29
N GLN A 69 0.18 16.29 4.77
CA GLN A 69 0.31 15.36 3.65
C GLN A 69 -0.15 13.95 4.05
N ILE A 70 0.24 13.50 5.22
CA ILE A 70 -0.16 12.19 5.75
C ILE A 70 -1.67 12.17 6.02
N ASP A 71 -2.19 13.17 6.69
CA ASP A 71 -3.62 13.26 7.01
C ASP A 71 -4.48 13.25 5.75
N CYS A 72 -4.09 14.01 4.73
CA CYS A 72 -4.79 14.05 3.46
C CYS A 72 -4.79 12.68 2.77
N LYS A 73 -3.63 12.02 2.67
CA LYS A 73 -3.50 10.72 2.02
C LYS A 73 -4.24 9.61 2.79
N LEU A 74 -4.15 9.64 4.10
CA LEU A 74 -4.87 8.71 4.97
C LEU A 74 -6.38 8.89 4.86
N ALA A 75 -6.84 10.13 4.74
CA ALA A 75 -8.27 10.46 4.60
C ALA A 75 -8.87 10.06 3.25
N THR A 76 -8.06 10.00 2.20
CA THR A 76 -8.54 9.77 0.82
C THR A 76 -8.26 8.37 0.29
N SER A 77 -7.40 7.59 0.94
CA SER A 77 -7.05 6.26 0.47
C SER A 77 -8.18 5.25 0.68
N ARG A 78 -8.39 4.39 -0.31
CA ARG A 78 -9.41 3.32 -0.26
C ARG A 78 -8.89 2.05 0.42
N ILE A 79 -7.61 1.81 0.36
CA ILE A 79 -6.93 0.69 1.01
C ILE A 79 -5.85 1.27 1.91
N ILE A 80 -5.76 0.77 3.12
CA ILE A 80 -4.73 1.14 4.10
C ILE A 80 -3.99 -0.11 4.51
N LEU A 81 -2.72 -0.18 4.14
CA LEU A 81 -1.83 -1.27 4.53
C LEU A 81 -1.11 -0.87 5.81
N LEU A 82 -1.27 -1.67 6.85
CA LEU A 82 -0.51 -1.52 8.10
C LEU A 82 0.60 -2.57 8.10
N LEU A 83 1.84 -2.13 7.94
CA LEU A 83 3.01 -3.03 7.99
C LEU A 83 3.45 -3.21 9.44
N VAL A 84 3.00 -4.30 10.04
CA VAL A 84 3.06 -4.51 11.48
C VAL A 84 4.37 -5.18 11.88
N SER A 85 5.05 -4.59 12.84
CA SER A 85 6.31 -5.05 13.41
C SER A 85 6.45 -4.55 14.85
N PRO A 86 7.42 -5.02 15.64
CA PRO A 86 7.69 -4.42 16.95
C PRO A 86 7.96 -2.92 16.86
N ASP A 87 8.69 -2.46 15.85
CA ASP A 87 8.96 -1.02 15.66
C ASP A 87 7.68 -0.24 15.29
N PHE A 88 6.79 -0.81 14.48
CA PHE A 88 5.48 -0.23 14.20
C PHE A 88 4.66 -0.04 15.47
N LEU A 89 4.56 -1.08 16.29
CA LEU A 89 3.80 -1.04 17.55
C LEU A 89 4.41 -0.07 18.57
N ASN A 90 5.72 0.14 18.53
CA ASN A 90 6.44 1.07 19.40
C ASN A 90 6.43 2.52 18.88
N SER A 91 6.06 2.74 17.62
CA SER A 91 5.98 4.07 17.02
C SER A 91 4.71 4.78 17.49
N ASP A 92 4.84 5.88 18.21
CA ASP A 92 3.70 6.70 18.62
C ASP A 92 2.90 7.20 17.42
N TYR A 93 3.60 7.58 16.35
CA TYR A 93 2.97 8.09 15.15
C TYR A 93 2.18 7.01 14.40
N CYS A 94 2.83 5.92 14.00
CA CYS A 94 2.17 4.83 13.26
C CYS A 94 1.04 4.19 14.07
N TYR A 95 1.28 3.95 15.36
CA TYR A 95 0.34 3.24 16.21
C TYR A 95 -0.85 4.12 16.62
N ARG A 96 -0.61 5.38 17.05
CA ARG A 96 -1.68 6.23 17.58
C ARG A 96 -2.44 6.96 16.50
N GLN A 97 -1.75 7.68 15.64
CA GLN A 97 -2.37 8.59 14.67
C GLN A 97 -2.94 7.82 13.49
N GLU A 98 -2.09 7.13 12.74
CA GLU A 98 -2.48 6.48 11.50
C GLU A 98 -3.40 5.29 11.75
N MET A 99 -3.06 4.45 12.70
CA MET A 99 -3.82 3.23 12.98
C MET A 99 -5.23 3.52 13.49
N HIS A 100 -5.40 4.41 14.46
CA HIS A 100 -6.74 4.73 14.98
C HIS A 100 -7.63 5.35 13.92
N TYR A 101 -7.09 6.25 13.10
CA TYR A 101 -7.84 6.87 12.01
C TYR A 101 -8.23 5.84 10.95
N ALA A 102 -7.30 4.96 10.58
CA ALA A 102 -7.54 3.88 9.63
C ALA A 102 -8.66 2.94 10.09
N ILE A 103 -8.64 2.53 11.35
CA ILE A 103 -9.65 1.64 11.92
C ILE A 103 -11.04 2.33 11.93
N ALA A 104 -11.10 3.61 12.27
CA ALA A 104 -12.35 4.37 12.22
C ALA A 104 -12.93 4.38 10.80
N ARG A 105 -12.12 4.60 9.76
CA ARG A 105 -12.54 4.55 8.37
C ARG A 105 -12.96 3.15 7.94
N HIS A 106 -12.29 2.11 8.43
CA HIS A 106 -12.65 0.72 8.15
C HIS A 106 -14.05 0.40 8.69
N HIS A 107 -14.33 0.76 9.94
CA HIS A 107 -15.65 0.55 10.53
C HIS A 107 -16.75 1.37 9.85
N ALA A 108 -16.42 2.55 9.35
CA ALA A 108 -17.34 3.37 8.57
C ALA A 108 -17.56 2.85 7.13
N GLY A 109 -16.80 1.85 6.68
CA GLY A 109 -16.88 1.29 5.33
C GLY A 109 -16.25 2.17 4.24
N SER A 110 -15.53 3.24 4.61
CA SER A 110 -14.92 4.17 3.67
C SER A 110 -13.50 3.78 3.23
N ALA A 111 -12.89 2.82 3.91
CA ALA A 111 -11.61 2.23 3.54
C ALA A 111 -11.54 0.76 3.95
N ARG A 112 -10.63 0.02 3.33
CA ARG A 112 -10.29 -1.34 3.74
C ARG A 112 -8.91 -1.33 4.39
N VAL A 113 -8.83 -1.71 5.67
CA VAL A 113 -7.56 -1.86 6.41
C VAL A 113 -7.09 -3.30 6.30
N ILE A 114 -5.85 -3.48 5.91
CA ILE A 114 -5.20 -4.79 5.77
C ILE A 114 -3.94 -4.81 6.64
N PRO A 115 -3.97 -5.50 7.80
CA PRO A 115 -2.75 -5.74 8.57
C PRO A 115 -1.84 -6.71 7.83
N ILE A 116 -0.57 -6.35 7.69
CA ILE A 116 0.48 -7.20 7.12
C ILE A 116 1.55 -7.40 8.19
N ILE A 117 1.67 -8.63 8.66
CA ILE A 117 2.59 -8.93 9.76
C ILE A 117 3.98 -9.17 9.18
N LEU A 118 4.85 -8.19 9.33
CA LEU A 118 6.22 -8.26 8.80
C LEU A 118 7.13 -9.10 9.69
N ARG A 119 7.12 -8.82 10.99
CA ARG A 119 7.99 -9.46 11.98
C ARG A 119 7.18 -9.89 13.20
N PRO A 120 7.62 -10.93 13.93
CA PRO A 120 6.90 -11.40 15.12
C PRO A 120 6.70 -10.27 16.14
N CYS A 121 5.45 -10.09 16.55
CA CYS A 121 5.05 -9.10 17.56
C CYS A 121 3.65 -9.42 18.10
N ASP A 122 3.26 -8.77 19.19
CA ASP A 122 1.95 -8.97 19.83
C ASP A 122 0.85 -8.15 19.15
N TRP A 123 0.63 -8.40 17.87
CA TRP A 123 -0.35 -7.64 17.07
C TRP A 123 -1.81 -8.02 17.38
N GLN A 124 -2.07 -9.21 17.88
CA GLN A 124 -3.44 -9.68 18.18
C GLN A 124 -4.06 -8.90 19.35
N ALA A 125 -3.24 -8.34 20.23
CA ALA A 125 -3.68 -7.49 21.33
C ALA A 125 -3.98 -6.04 20.92
N THR A 126 -3.79 -5.69 19.66
CA THR A 126 -4.02 -4.34 19.13
C THR A 126 -5.49 -4.12 18.74
N PRO A 127 -5.92 -2.86 18.56
CA PRO A 127 -7.27 -2.55 18.05
C PRO A 127 -7.61 -3.12 16.68
N PHE A 128 -6.62 -3.47 15.86
CA PHE A 128 -6.81 -4.12 14.56
C PHE A 128 -6.62 -5.65 14.61
N GLY A 129 -6.35 -6.22 15.77
CA GLY A 129 -6.09 -7.65 15.94
C GLY A 129 -7.25 -8.57 15.58
N HIS A 130 -8.46 -8.05 15.45
CA HIS A 130 -9.65 -8.76 14.99
C HIS A 130 -9.76 -8.88 13.48
N LEU A 131 -8.96 -8.11 12.73
CA LEU A 131 -8.96 -8.15 11.27
C LEU A 131 -8.14 -9.34 10.76
N LEU A 132 -8.58 -9.91 9.64
CA LEU A 132 -7.81 -10.95 8.98
C LEU A 132 -6.51 -10.35 8.44
N ALA A 133 -5.39 -10.83 8.97
CA ALA A 133 -4.07 -10.36 8.61
C ALA A 133 -3.44 -11.19 7.48
N LEU A 134 -2.49 -10.58 6.78
CA LEU A 134 -1.63 -11.23 5.80
C LEU A 134 -0.18 -11.30 6.36
N PRO A 135 0.64 -12.21 5.89
CA PRO A 135 0.34 -13.35 5.03
C PRO A 135 -0.55 -14.39 5.74
N LYS A 136 -0.81 -15.50 5.07
CA LYS A 136 -1.71 -16.56 5.54
C LYS A 136 -1.53 -16.84 7.03
N ASP A 137 -2.66 -16.92 7.76
CA ASP A 137 -2.76 -17.16 9.19
C ASP A 137 -2.05 -16.12 10.08
N GLY A 138 -1.72 -14.95 9.53
CA GLY A 138 -0.95 -13.93 10.24
C GLY A 138 0.48 -14.36 10.57
N LYS A 139 1.02 -15.36 9.86
CA LYS A 139 2.40 -15.79 10.06
C LYS A 139 3.36 -14.72 9.58
N PRO A 140 4.21 -14.15 10.45
CA PRO A 140 5.09 -13.05 10.07
C PRO A 140 5.93 -13.35 8.83
N VAL A 141 6.10 -12.37 7.96
CA VAL A 141 6.90 -12.51 6.73
C VAL A 141 8.28 -13.09 7.00
N THR A 142 8.95 -12.59 8.05
CA THR A 142 10.29 -13.06 8.41
C THR A 142 10.33 -14.46 9.02
N SER A 143 9.17 -15.02 9.38
CA SER A 143 9.07 -16.39 9.92
C SER A 143 8.87 -17.44 8.84
N TRP A 144 8.66 -17.06 7.60
CA TRP A 144 8.61 -17.98 6.47
C TRP A 144 10.02 -18.45 6.07
N VAL A 145 10.11 -19.65 5.57
CA VAL A 145 11.39 -20.20 5.07
C VAL A 145 11.93 -19.32 3.93
N ARG A 146 11.04 -18.90 3.02
CA ARG A 146 11.37 -17.99 1.92
C ARG A 146 10.54 -16.71 2.04
N ARG A 147 11.22 -15.60 2.21
CA ARG A 147 10.59 -14.30 2.32
C ARG A 147 9.81 -13.90 1.08
N ASP A 148 10.31 -14.24 -0.10
CA ASP A 148 9.62 -13.97 -1.37
C ASP A 148 8.26 -14.68 -1.44
N GLU A 149 8.16 -15.90 -0.92
CA GLU A 149 6.89 -16.62 -0.87
C GLU A 149 5.89 -15.94 0.07
N ALA A 150 6.36 -15.45 1.22
CA ALA A 150 5.53 -14.71 2.15
C ALA A 150 5.00 -13.41 1.54
N LEU A 151 5.86 -12.64 0.89
CA LEU A 151 5.48 -11.38 0.24
C LEU A 151 4.60 -11.62 -0.98
N PHE A 152 4.80 -12.70 -1.71
CA PHE A 152 3.89 -13.10 -2.78
C PHE A 152 2.50 -13.46 -2.25
N ASP A 153 2.44 -14.16 -1.13
CA ASP A 153 1.16 -14.46 -0.46
C ASP A 153 0.43 -13.19 -0.04
N VAL A 154 1.16 -12.21 0.52
CA VAL A 154 0.62 -10.87 0.82
C VAL A 154 0.06 -10.21 -0.46
N ALA A 155 0.83 -10.21 -1.54
CA ALA A 155 0.42 -9.60 -2.80
C ALA A 155 -0.85 -10.24 -3.37
N LYS A 156 -0.99 -11.56 -3.27
CA LYS A 156 -2.23 -12.25 -3.66
C LYS A 156 -3.43 -11.81 -2.83
N GLY A 157 -3.24 -11.66 -1.52
CA GLY A 157 -4.29 -11.17 -0.63
C GLY A 157 -4.72 -9.75 -0.96
N VAL A 158 -3.78 -8.86 -1.21
CA VAL A 158 -4.05 -7.47 -1.64
C VAL A 158 -4.78 -7.47 -2.99
N ARG A 159 -4.36 -8.28 -3.95
CA ARG A 159 -5.04 -8.40 -5.25
C ARG A 159 -6.51 -8.79 -5.08
N ARG A 160 -6.81 -9.75 -4.24
CA ARG A 160 -8.20 -10.15 -3.98
C ARG A 160 -9.04 -8.99 -3.47
N VAL A 161 -8.50 -8.17 -2.56
CA VAL A 161 -9.19 -6.98 -2.07
C VAL A 161 -9.39 -5.96 -3.18
N VAL A 162 -8.38 -5.73 -4.01
CA VAL A 162 -8.47 -4.80 -5.15
C VAL A 162 -9.56 -5.26 -6.11
N GLU A 163 -9.60 -6.53 -6.48
CA GLU A 163 -10.61 -7.11 -7.36
C GLU A 163 -12.02 -6.98 -6.78
N GLU A 164 -12.18 -7.24 -5.48
CA GLU A 164 -13.45 -7.07 -4.78
C GLU A 164 -13.94 -5.61 -4.78
N LEU A 165 -13.05 -4.65 -4.54
CA LEU A 165 -13.40 -3.23 -4.52
C LEU A 165 -13.64 -2.64 -5.91
N LEU A 166 -13.11 -3.24 -6.96
CA LEU A 166 -13.32 -2.83 -8.36
C LEU A 166 -14.49 -3.53 -9.04
N ALA A 167 -15.04 -4.53 -8.42
CA ALA A 167 -16.17 -5.30 -8.96
C ALA A 167 -17.46 -4.48 -9.04
#